data_fa992cb6f5e0cf05d8cd0722d8d327cf
#
_entry.id   fa992cb6f5e0cf05d8cd0722d8d327cf
#
_cell.length_a   1.000
_cell.length_b   1.000
_cell.length_c   1.000
_cell.angle_alpha   90.00
_cell.angle_beta   90.00
_cell.angle_gamma   90.00
#
_symmetry.space_group_name_H-M   'P 1'
#
loop_
_entity.id
_entity.type
_entity.pdbx_description
1 polymer ?
#
loop_
_entity_poly.entity_id
_entity_poly.type
_entity_poly.pdbx_seq_one_letter_code
_entity_poly.pdbx_strand_id
1 'polypeptide(L)'
;MFWVVQAIAWAALAFAARGSIESPGVRRSVLCWAVAFRIAAAFTLPVMENDYARHLWDGWRLLSTGNPYDRSPDSFYRNASVPEDLQEVLTQVNSPDIPTIYGPVLQGWSALAAAVHAGHLWPFKILLILADLMVLMILQRESGTRAALLYGWCPLVIHETAANAHAEVLAVLPFLIAWRDARAGRDVRAAAWMGLAVATKLTALVGVPFLLAGRNPRAWAALILAIALPYLPFWLQGSLADWPGLHRFMGEWEFNSSLVGLLEWLATPATARVIAGGIGAATLAVLWWRWRKIPLGSKRLDWVFGIQIAASAVANPWYLLWIAPFAAITPSLTSWVALGAVSLSYATALNLGLAGTEPFTHPVWVRPIEYGVILLALGIDLSRNRFSRSTRSGIPPVGESGRRPASEGE
;
A
#
# COMPACT_ATOMS: atom_id res chain seq x y z
N MET A 1 -11.74 -11.45 -20.45
CA MET A 1 -11.23 -12.52 -19.57
C MET A 1 -10.82 -11.98 -18.19
N PHE A 2 -10.03 -10.90 -18.08
CA PHE A 2 -9.57 -10.31 -16.80
C PHE A 2 -10.71 -10.13 -15.77
N TRP A 3 -11.78 -9.41 -16.11
CA TRP A 3 -12.92 -9.13 -15.22
C TRP A 3 -13.61 -10.38 -14.69
N VAL A 4 -13.73 -11.44 -15.52
CA VAL A 4 -14.35 -12.71 -15.10
C VAL A 4 -13.47 -13.41 -14.06
N VAL A 5 -12.16 -13.44 -14.29
CA VAL A 5 -11.20 -14.01 -13.33
C VAL A 5 -11.23 -13.23 -12.00
N GLN A 6 -11.23 -11.91 -12.05
CA GLN A 6 -11.34 -11.07 -10.85
C GLN A 6 -12.65 -11.34 -10.10
N ALA A 7 -13.79 -11.35 -10.79
CA ALA A 7 -15.09 -11.60 -10.17
C ALA A 7 -15.14 -12.98 -9.48
N ILE A 8 -14.64 -14.04 -10.14
CA ILE A 8 -14.57 -15.40 -9.57
C ILE A 8 -13.64 -15.40 -8.33
N ALA A 9 -12.48 -14.78 -8.41
CA ALA A 9 -11.53 -14.75 -7.30
C ALA A 9 -12.08 -13.98 -6.07
N TRP A 10 -12.75 -12.83 -6.28
CA TRP A 10 -13.44 -12.09 -5.22
C TRP A 10 -14.62 -12.88 -4.62
N ALA A 11 -15.41 -13.58 -5.44
CA ALA A 11 -16.48 -14.44 -4.97
C ALA A 11 -15.95 -15.62 -4.15
N ALA A 12 -14.85 -16.26 -4.59
CA ALA A 12 -14.18 -17.34 -3.87
C ALA A 12 -13.66 -16.88 -2.51
N LEU A 13 -13.01 -15.70 -2.43
CA LEU A 13 -12.57 -15.09 -1.18
C LEU A 13 -13.76 -14.83 -0.23
N ALA A 14 -14.82 -14.20 -0.75
CA ALA A 14 -16.02 -13.91 0.05
C ALA A 14 -16.72 -15.18 0.56
N PHE A 15 -16.73 -16.26 -0.22
CA PHE A 15 -17.25 -17.57 0.19
C PHE A 15 -16.37 -18.19 1.28
N ALA A 16 -15.05 -18.28 1.06
CA ALA A 16 -14.09 -18.82 2.02
C ALA A 16 -14.12 -18.08 3.37
N ALA A 17 -14.29 -16.76 3.34
CA ALA A 17 -14.36 -15.93 4.55
C ALA A 17 -15.63 -16.17 5.42
N ARG A 18 -16.65 -16.85 4.90
CA ARG A 18 -17.86 -17.24 5.66
C ARG A 18 -17.68 -18.52 6.46
N GLY A 19 -16.72 -19.35 6.11
CA GLY A 19 -16.48 -20.64 6.74
C GLY A 19 -15.89 -20.52 8.15
N SER A 20 -15.91 -21.65 8.90
CA SER A 20 -15.17 -21.78 10.16
C SER A 20 -13.68 -21.94 9.87
N ILE A 21 -12.86 -21.03 10.42
CA ILE A 21 -11.45 -20.85 10.03
C ILE A 21 -10.48 -21.28 11.14
N GLU A 22 -10.98 -21.81 12.24
CA GLU A 22 -10.15 -21.98 13.46
C GLU A 22 -9.37 -23.30 13.54
N SER A 23 -9.64 -24.27 12.64
CA SER A 23 -8.95 -25.56 12.69
C SER A 23 -7.51 -25.50 12.16
N PRO A 24 -6.56 -26.28 12.72
CA PRO A 24 -5.17 -26.35 12.23
C PRO A 24 -5.06 -26.77 10.76
N GLY A 25 -5.97 -27.63 10.29
CA GLY A 25 -6.05 -28.06 8.91
C GLY A 25 -6.41 -26.91 7.96
N VAL A 26 -7.40 -26.09 8.32
CA VAL A 26 -7.79 -24.90 7.58
C VAL A 26 -6.66 -23.89 7.51
N ARG A 27 -5.95 -23.64 8.64
CA ARG A 27 -4.78 -22.78 8.65
C ARG A 27 -3.72 -23.20 7.63
N ARG A 28 -3.38 -24.51 7.61
CA ARG A 28 -2.41 -25.05 6.64
C ARG A 28 -2.89 -24.86 5.21
N SER A 29 -4.15 -25.18 4.95
CA SER A 29 -4.75 -25.00 3.63
C SER A 29 -4.71 -23.54 3.15
N VAL A 30 -5.07 -22.59 4.01
CA VAL A 30 -5.00 -21.15 3.70
C VAL A 30 -3.60 -20.73 3.26
N LEU A 31 -2.57 -21.15 4.00
CA LEU A 31 -1.18 -20.79 3.71
C LEU A 31 -0.68 -21.48 2.43
N CYS A 32 -0.98 -22.78 2.25
CA CYS A 32 -0.60 -23.52 1.04
C CYS A 32 -1.21 -22.90 -0.22
N TRP A 33 -2.50 -22.59 -0.22
CA TRP A 33 -3.15 -21.95 -1.35
C TRP A 33 -2.64 -20.53 -1.60
N ALA A 34 -2.38 -19.75 -0.53
CA ALA A 34 -1.78 -18.43 -0.69
C ALA A 34 -0.42 -18.48 -1.39
N VAL A 35 0.42 -19.47 -1.07
CA VAL A 35 1.70 -19.71 -1.77
C VAL A 35 1.45 -20.16 -3.21
N ALA A 36 0.53 -21.12 -3.42
CA ALA A 36 0.22 -21.63 -4.77
C ALA A 36 -0.27 -20.53 -5.72
N PHE A 37 -1.12 -19.61 -5.24
CA PHE A 37 -1.58 -18.47 -6.05
C PHE A 37 -0.44 -17.55 -6.46
N ARG A 38 0.53 -17.28 -5.58
CA ARG A 38 1.70 -16.45 -5.91
C ARG A 38 2.63 -17.13 -6.90
N ILE A 39 2.85 -18.42 -6.73
CA ILE A 39 3.63 -19.20 -7.70
C ILE A 39 2.96 -19.16 -9.07
N ALA A 40 1.66 -19.42 -9.15
CA ALA A 40 0.93 -19.35 -10.41
C ALA A 40 1.00 -17.95 -11.06
N ALA A 41 0.81 -16.90 -10.26
CA ALA A 41 0.87 -15.52 -10.74
C ALA A 41 2.29 -15.08 -11.14
N ALA A 42 3.34 -15.65 -10.53
CA ALA A 42 4.73 -15.34 -10.88
C ALA A 42 5.09 -15.67 -12.34
N PHE A 43 4.45 -16.69 -12.91
CA PHE A 43 4.68 -17.08 -14.30
C PHE A 43 3.95 -16.19 -15.33
N THR A 44 3.11 -15.26 -14.89
CA THR A 44 2.48 -14.30 -15.80
C THR A 44 3.42 -13.13 -16.10
N LEU A 45 3.28 -12.53 -17.28
CA LEU A 45 3.94 -11.26 -17.59
C LEU A 45 3.06 -10.10 -17.12
N PRO A 46 3.65 -8.98 -16.66
CA PRO A 46 2.91 -7.75 -16.36
C PRO A 46 2.50 -7.09 -17.66
N VAL A 47 1.30 -7.41 -18.14
CA VAL A 47 0.80 -6.92 -19.44
C VAL A 47 0.02 -5.61 -19.33
N MET A 48 -0.41 -5.24 -18.13
CA MET A 48 -1.24 -4.04 -17.92
C MET A 48 -0.43 -2.80 -17.54
N GLU A 49 0.78 -3.01 -17.04
CA GLU A 49 1.65 -1.95 -16.51
C GLU A 49 3.12 -2.37 -16.66
N ASN A 50 4.01 -1.42 -16.86
CA ASN A 50 5.44 -1.66 -17.07
C ASN A 50 6.36 -0.94 -16.07
N ASP A 51 5.85 -0.53 -14.91
CA ASP A 51 6.65 0.08 -13.83
C ASP A 51 7.85 -0.79 -13.42
N TYR A 52 7.74 -2.11 -13.58
CA TYR A 52 8.85 -3.03 -13.32
C TYR A 52 10.12 -2.70 -14.14
N ALA A 53 9.97 -2.17 -15.36
CA ALA A 53 11.12 -1.81 -16.20
C ALA A 53 11.99 -0.74 -15.54
N ARG A 54 11.36 0.23 -14.85
CA ARG A 54 12.07 1.22 -14.05
C ARG A 54 12.89 0.57 -12.93
N HIS A 55 12.34 -0.40 -12.21
CA HIS A 55 13.05 -1.09 -11.14
C HIS A 55 14.23 -1.93 -11.66
N LEU A 56 14.07 -2.61 -12.80
CA LEU A 56 15.16 -3.35 -13.43
C LEU A 56 16.27 -2.41 -13.89
N TRP A 57 15.92 -1.30 -14.53
CA TRP A 57 16.84 -0.28 -14.97
C TRP A 57 17.59 0.36 -13.80
N ASP A 58 16.89 0.86 -12.82
CA ASP A 58 17.46 1.54 -11.64
C ASP A 58 18.38 0.60 -10.84
N GLY A 59 18.00 -0.68 -10.70
CA GLY A 59 18.82 -1.68 -10.02
C GLY A 59 20.16 -1.90 -10.72
N TRP A 60 20.17 -2.01 -12.04
CA TRP A 60 21.40 -2.08 -12.81
C TRP A 60 22.22 -0.79 -12.72
N ARG A 61 21.56 0.37 -12.78
CA ARG A 61 22.23 1.67 -12.60
C ARG A 61 22.95 1.77 -11.26
N LEU A 62 22.30 1.36 -10.18
CA LEU A 62 22.92 1.36 -8.85
C LEU A 62 24.16 0.46 -8.79
N LEU A 63 24.13 -0.72 -9.41
CA LEU A 63 25.30 -1.63 -9.45
C LEU A 63 26.41 -1.12 -10.35
N SER A 64 26.09 -0.57 -11.52
CA SER A 64 27.09 -0.21 -12.55
C SER A 64 27.79 1.11 -12.27
N THR A 65 27.09 2.09 -11.67
CA THR A 65 27.61 3.45 -11.44
C THR A 65 27.51 3.92 -9.99
N GLY A 66 26.83 3.17 -9.13
CA GLY A 66 26.59 3.54 -7.74
C GLY A 66 25.53 4.61 -7.55
N ASN A 67 24.88 5.09 -8.64
CA ASN A 67 23.91 6.20 -8.54
C ASN A 67 22.81 6.14 -9.61
N PRO A 68 21.57 5.77 -9.24
CA PRO A 68 20.43 5.79 -10.16
C PRO A 68 19.76 7.18 -10.30
N TYR A 69 20.16 8.18 -9.50
CA TYR A 69 19.52 9.50 -9.43
C TYR A 69 20.23 10.58 -10.25
N ASP A 70 21.43 10.30 -10.77
CA ASP A 70 22.29 11.29 -11.42
C ASP A 70 21.83 11.66 -12.82
N ARG A 71 21.22 10.70 -13.54
CA ARG A 71 20.86 10.84 -14.96
C ARG A 71 19.54 10.14 -15.27
N SER A 72 18.76 10.75 -16.17
CA SER A 72 17.53 10.17 -16.71
C SER A 72 17.82 8.99 -17.65
N PRO A 73 16.91 7.98 -17.71
CA PRO A 73 17.06 6.82 -18.57
C PRO A 73 17.27 7.17 -20.06
N ASP A 74 16.58 8.15 -20.60
CA ASP A 74 16.67 8.57 -22.01
C ASP A 74 18.10 8.98 -22.41
N SER A 75 18.89 9.51 -21.48
CA SER A 75 20.28 9.87 -21.71
C SER A 75 21.18 8.67 -22.04
N PHE A 76 20.65 7.45 -21.90
CA PHE A 76 21.34 6.19 -22.22
C PHE A 76 20.83 5.51 -23.50
N TYR A 77 19.87 6.10 -24.20
CA TYR A 77 19.44 5.57 -25.50
C TYR A 77 20.62 5.50 -26.47
N ARG A 78 20.77 4.34 -27.12
CA ARG A 78 21.86 4.05 -28.06
C ARG A 78 23.26 4.11 -27.44
N ASN A 79 23.38 4.08 -26.12
CA ASN A 79 24.68 4.02 -25.46
C ASN A 79 25.21 2.58 -25.50
N ALA A 80 26.35 2.37 -26.15
CA ALA A 80 26.98 1.07 -26.29
C ALA A 80 27.45 0.44 -24.97
N SER A 81 27.53 1.21 -23.88
CA SER A 81 27.86 0.68 -22.55
C SER A 81 26.69 -0.03 -21.86
N VAL A 82 25.47 0.11 -22.38
CA VAL A 82 24.28 -0.57 -21.84
C VAL A 82 24.23 -1.99 -22.40
N PRO A 83 24.18 -3.04 -21.57
CA PRO A 83 24.02 -4.42 -22.01
C PRO A 83 22.76 -4.62 -22.87
N GLU A 84 22.82 -5.56 -23.81
CA GLU A 84 21.74 -5.80 -24.77
C GLU A 84 20.39 -6.08 -24.10
N ASP A 85 20.39 -6.96 -23.08
CA ASP A 85 19.17 -7.28 -22.31
C ASP A 85 18.54 -6.05 -21.65
N LEU A 86 19.34 -5.03 -21.32
CA LEU A 86 18.88 -3.79 -20.72
C LEU A 86 18.49 -2.71 -21.74
N GLN A 87 18.88 -2.85 -23.00
CA GLN A 87 18.40 -1.97 -24.07
C GLN A 87 16.88 -2.12 -24.25
N GLU A 88 16.37 -3.36 -24.22
CA GLU A 88 14.94 -3.63 -24.30
C GLU A 88 14.20 -3.08 -23.08
N VAL A 89 14.71 -3.35 -21.86
CA VAL A 89 14.17 -2.81 -20.62
C VAL A 89 14.08 -1.28 -20.65
N LEU A 90 15.16 -0.63 -21.14
CA LEU A 90 15.24 0.82 -21.24
C LEU A 90 14.15 1.42 -22.13
N THR A 91 13.77 0.74 -23.21
CA THR A 91 12.66 1.20 -24.09
C THR A 91 11.28 1.12 -23.44
N GLN A 92 11.14 0.32 -22.38
CA GLN A 92 9.89 0.12 -21.65
C GLN A 92 9.77 1.02 -20.41
N VAL A 93 10.81 1.78 -20.07
CA VAL A 93 10.80 2.64 -18.88
C VAL A 93 9.81 3.80 -19.06
N ASN A 94 8.84 3.89 -18.16
CA ASN A 94 7.90 5.02 -18.11
C ASN A 94 8.61 6.32 -17.72
N SER A 95 8.23 7.44 -18.36
CA SER A 95 8.83 8.77 -18.12
C SER A 95 10.36 8.72 -18.14
N PRO A 96 10.98 8.28 -19.26
CA PRO A 96 12.42 8.07 -19.33
C PRO A 96 13.24 9.36 -19.24
N ASP A 97 12.60 10.51 -19.40
CA ASP A 97 13.18 11.87 -19.37
C ASP A 97 13.44 12.38 -17.94
N ILE A 98 12.99 11.65 -16.92
CA ILE A 98 13.26 12.01 -15.52
C ILE A 98 14.07 10.93 -14.78
N PRO A 99 14.98 11.32 -13.87
CA PRO A 99 15.60 10.39 -12.95
C PRO A 99 14.58 9.67 -12.07
N THR A 100 15.01 8.61 -11.39
CA THR A 100 14.12 7.86 -10.51
C THR A 100 13.55 8.71 -9.37
N ILE A 101 12.29 8.44 -9.03
CA ILE A 101 11.59 9.05 -7.87
C ILE A 101 11.51 8.11 -6.66
N TYR A 102 11.99 6.89 -6.81
CA TYR A 102 11.87 5.86 -5.79
C TYR A 102 12.96 5.99 -4.72
N GLY A 103 12.61 5.71 -3.47
CA GLY A 103 13.52 5.85 -2.34
C GLY A 103 14.70 4.85 -2.36
N PRO A 104 15.80 5.18 -1.68
CA PRO A 104 17.05 4.43 -1.77
C PRO A 104 16.98 2.99 -1.24
N VAL A 105 16.08 2.69 -0.31
CA VAL A 105 15.86 1.32 0.15
C VAL A 105 15.23 0.47 -0.95
N LEU A 106 14.31 1.04 -1.75
CA LEU A 106 13.78 0.35 -2.93
C LEU A 106 14.85 0.17 -3.99
N GLN A 107 15.72 1.15 -4.20
CA GLN A 107 16.88 1.02 -5.10
C GLN A 107 17.80 -0.13 -4.67
N GLY A 108 18.00 -0.31 -3.37
CA GLY A 108 18.75 -1.46 -2.83
C GLY A 108 18.10 -2.81 -3.16
N TRP A 109 16.76 -2.92 -3.07
CA TRP A 109 16.03 -4.12 -3.48
C TRP A 109 16.15 -4.38 -5.00
N SER A 110 16.03 -3.32 -5.80
CA SER A 110 16.20 -3.40 -7.26
C SER A 110 17.62 -3.84 -7.63
N ALA A 111 18.64 -3.30 -6.96
CA ALA A 111 20.03 -3.71 -7.15
C ALA A 111 20.28 -5.16 -6.73
N LEU A 112 19.67 -5.62 -5.63
CA LEU A 112 19.76 -7.02 -5.22
C LEU A 112 19.20 -7.97 -6.29
N ALA A 113 18.06 -7.61 -6.90
CA ALA A 113 17.51 -8.36 -8.03
C ALA A 113 18.44 -8.35 -9.23
N ALA A 114 18.98 -7.19 -9.59
CA ALA A 114 19.92 -7.03 -10.71
C ALA A 114 21.24 -7.76 -10.47
N ALA A 115 21.72 -7.88 -9.23
CA ALA A 115 22.90 -8.66 -8.89
C ALA A 115 22.73 -10.17 -9.14
N VAL A 116 21.49 -10.68 -9.08
CA VAL A 116 21.18 -12.07 -9.43
C VAL A 116 21.10 -12.24 -10.95
N HIS A 117 20.35 -11.36 -11.64
CA HIS A 117 20.22 -11.38 -13.09
C HIS A 117 19.72 -10.03 -13.61
N ALA A 118 20.64 -9.18 -14.04
CA ALA A 118 20.30 -7.86 -14.55
C ALA A 118 19.40 -7.96 -15.80
N GLY A 119 18.46 -7.03 -15.93
CA GLY A 119 17.52 -6.98 -17.06
C GLY A 119 16.35 -7.99 -16.98
N HIS A 120 16.39 -8.96 -16.07
CA HIS A 120 15.36 -9.98 -15.97
C HIS A 120 14.41 -9.72 -14.80
N LEU A 121 13.10 -9.91 -15.05
CA LEU A 121 12.06 -9.62 -14.07
C LEU A 121 11.97 -10.65 -12.94
N TRP A 122 12.31 -11.93 -13.18
CA TRP A 122 12.08 -13.00 -12.22
C TRP A 122 12.79 -12.83 -10.86
N PRO A 123 14.03 -12.27 -10.75
CA PRO A 123 14.63 -12.07 -9.44
C PRO A 123 13.87 -11.05 -8.62
N PHE A 124 13.38 -9.98 -9.26
CA PHE A 124 12.59 -8.96 -8.60
C PHE A 124 11.25 -9.51 -8.11
N LYS A 125 10.54 -10.30 -8.95
CA LYS A 125 9.30 -10.99 -8.54
C LYS A 125 9.51 -11.91 -7.33
N ILE A 126 10.63 -12.65 -7.28
CA ILE A 126 10.94 -13.49 -6.12
C ILE A 126 11.06 -12.65 -4.85
N LEU A 127 11.77 -11.52 -4.87
CA LEU A 127 11.91 -10.64 -3.71
C LEU A 127 10.56 -10.08 -3.26
N LEU A 128 9.70 -9.67 -4.21
CA LEU A 128 8.36 -9.20 -3.91
C LEU A 128 7.50 -10.29 -3.26
N ILE A 129 7.49 -11.50 -3.82
CA ILE A 129 6.73 -12.63 -3.28
C ILE A 129 7.23 -13.02 -1.89
N LEU A 130 8.53 -13.03 -1.66
CA LEU A 130 9.09 -13.31 -0.34
C LEU A 130 8.69 -12.25 0.70
N ALA A 131 8.72 -10.96 0.33
CA ALA A 131 8.26 -9.87 1.19
C ALA A 131 6.76 -10.01 1.50
N ASP A 132 5.95 -10.32 0.50
CA ASP A 132 4.51 -10.50 0.62
C ASP A 132 4.14 -11.72 1.49
N LEU A 133 4.85 -12.84 1.34
CA LEU A 133 4.70 -14.00 2.23
C LEU A 133 5.13 -13.67 3.66
N MET A 134 6.11 -12.80 3.87
CA MET A 134 6.44 -12.32 5.22
C MET A 134 5.32 -11.45 5.81
N VAL A 135 4.67 -10.59 5.03
CA VAL A 135 3.45 -9.88 5.45
C VAL A 135 2.37 -10.87 5.85
N LEU A 136 2.08 -11.87 5.02
CA LEU A 136 1.12 -12.94 5.31
C LEU A 136 1.43 -13.66 6.63
N MET A 137 2.69 -14.03 6.86
CA MET A 137 3.12 -14.71 8.09
C MET A 137 2.99 -13.83 9.33
N ILE A 138 3.25 -12.53 9.22
CA ILE A 138 3.03 -11.56 10.30
C ILE A 138 1.53 -11.49 10.62
N LEU A 139 0.67 -11.35 9.62
CA LEU A 139 -0.78 -11.31 9.80
C LEU A 139 -1.31 -12.59 10.44
N GLN A 140 -0.82 -13.74 10.00
CA GLN A 140 -1.18 -15.04 10.60
C GLN A 140 -0.84 -15.11 12.09
N ARG A 141 0.33 -14.56 12.49
CA ARG A 141 0.81 -14.59 13.88
C ARG A 141 0.12 -13.56 14.76
N GLU A 142 -0.08 -12.35 14.25
CA GLU A 142 -0.58 -11.20 15.02
C GLU A 142 -2.12 -11.12 15.04
N SER A 143 -2.81 -11.67 14.03
CA SER A 143 -4.25 -11.47 13.83
C SER A 143 -5.01 -12.75 13.45
N GLY A 144 -4.32 -13.89 13.37
CA GLY A 144 -4.90 -15.21 13.17
C GLY A 144 -5.22 -15.58 11.72
N THR A 145 -5.82 -16.76 11.56
CA THR A 145 -6.04 -17.39 10.26
C THR A 145 -7.01 -16.61 9.37
N ARG A 146 -7.97 -15.90 9.96
CA ARG A 146 -8.92 -15.06 9.20
C ARG A 146 -8.20 -13.90 8.50
N ALA A 147 -7.32 -13.20 9.19
CA ALA A 147 -6.54 -12.12 8.59
C ALA A 147 -5.59 -12.66 7.49
N ALA A 148 -4.98 -13.81 7.74
CA ALA A 148 -4.14 -14.47 6.74
C ALA A 148 -4.94 -14.92 5.51
N LEU A 149 -6.16 -15.44 5.66
CA LEU A 149 -7.04 -15.78 4.55
C LEU A 149 -7.39 -14.53 3.73
N LEU A 150 -7.89 -13.50 4.42
CA LEU A 150 -8.33 -12.25 3.78
C LEU A 150 -7.21 -11.59 2.97
N TYR A 151 -6.01 -11.48 3.53
CA TYR A 151 -4.85 -10.93 2.84
C TYR A 151 -4.29 -11.91 1.80
N GLY A 152 -4.08 -13.16 2.21
CA GLY A 152 -3.38 -14.17 1.40
C GLY A 152 -4.13 -14.59 0.13
N TRP A 153 -5.46 -14.49 0.14
CA TRP A 153 -6.32 -14.81 -1.00
C TRP A 153 -6.91 -13.56 -1.66
N CYS A 154 -6.51 -12.35 -1.22
CA CYS A 154 -6.96 -11.09 -1.83
C CYS A 154 -6.51 -11.02 -3.29
N PRO A 155 -7.44 -10.96 -4.25
CA PRO A 155 -7.09 -10.97 -5.68
C PRO A 155 -6.21 -9.78 -6.06
N LEU A 156 -6.45 -8.60 -5.49
CA LEU A 156 -5.63 -7.41 -5.74
C LEU A 156 -4.19 -7.61 -5.27
N VAL A 157 -3.98 -8.16 -4.06
CA VAL A 157 -2.63 -8.41 -3.52
C VAL A 157 -1.85 -9.36 -4.40
N ILE A 158 -2.49 -10.47 -4.83
CA ILE A 158 -1.84 -11.46 -5.70
C ILE A 158 -1.51 -10.84 -7.06
N HIS A 159 -2.46 -10.12 -7.64
CA HIS A 159 -2.32 -9.50 -8.97
C HIS A 159 -1.23 -8.43 -8.98
N GLU A 160 -1.27 -7.49 -8.04
CA GLU A 160 -0.33 -6.37 -8.04
C GLU A 160 1.09 -6.78 -7.64
N THR A 161 1.23 -7.72 -6.70
CA THR A 161 2.56 -8.12 -6.21
C THR A 161 3.20 -9.20 -7.08
N ALA A 162 2.50 -10.31 -7.31
CA ALA A 162 3.10 -11.47 -7.95
C ALA A 162 2.97 -11.46 -9.49
N ALA A 163 1.86 -10.93 -10.03
CA ALA A 163 1.68 -10.86 -11.47
C ALA A 163 2.31 -9.58 -12.06
N ASN A 164 1.93 -8.40 -11.57
CA ASN A 164 2.36 -7.10 -12.11
C ASN A 164 3.72 -6.61 -11.56
N ALA A 165 4.23 -7.21 -10.49
CA ALA A 165 5.52 -6.87 -9.88
C ALA A 165 5.61 -5.43 -9.33
N HIS A 166 4.51 -4.90 -8.76
CA HIS A 166 4.54 -3.60 -8.09
C HIS A 166 5.25 -3.67 -6.73
N ALA A 167 6.07 -2.67 -6.45
CA ALA A 167 7.04 -2.66 -5.36
C ALA A 167 6.46 -2.28 -3.98
N GLU A 168 5.17 -1.97 -3.87
CA GLU A 168 4.52 -1.49 -2.63
C GLU A 168 4.80 -2.37 -1.44
N VAL A 169 4.78 -3.69 -1.64
CA VAL A 169 4.99 -4.65 -0.56
C VAL A 169 6.34 -4.52 0.14
N LEU A 170 7.37 -4.03 -0.59
CA LEU A 170 8.70 -3.77 -0.02
C LEU A 170 8.70 -2.62 1.00
N ALA A 171 7.72 -1.73 0.93
CA ALA A 171 7.50 -0.67 1.92
C ALA A 171 6.42 -1.05 2.95
N VAL A 172 5.39 -1.79 2.55
CA VAL A 172 4.33 -2.30 3.44
C VAL A 172 4.89 -3.27 4.48
N LEU A 173 5.84 -4.12 4.12
CA LEU A 173 6.47 -5.07 5.05
C LEU A 173 7.16 -4.37 6.23
N PRO A 174 8.13 -3.45 6.04
CA PRO A 174 8.75 -2.74 7.15
C PRO A 174 7.75 -1.88 7.92
N PHE A 175 6.74 -1.31 7.28
CA PHE A 175 5.65 -0.61 7.96
C PHE A 175 4.86 -1.53 8.90
N LEU A 176 4.50 -2.73 8.45
CA LEU A 176 3.79 -3.71 9.28
C LEU A 176 4.66 -4.23 10.44
N ILE A 177 5.97 -4.38 10.23
CA ILE A 177 6.92 -4.71 11.30
C ILE A 177 6.98 -3.55 12.31
N ALA A 178 7.02 -2.30 11.85
CA ALA A 178 6.97 -1.12 12.70
C ALA A 178 5.69 -1.08 13.54
N TRP A 179 4.54 -1.33 12.94
CA TRP A 179 3.26 -1.43 13.65
C TRP A 179 3.27 -2.52 14.73
N ARG A 180 3.77 -3.71 14.42
CA ARG A 180 3.92 -4.81 15.38
C ARG A 180 4.83 -4.44 16.55
N ASP A 181 6.01 -3.87 16.27
CA ASP A 181 6.98 -3.49 17.29
C ASP A 181 6.50 -2.32 18.14
N ALA A 182 5.77 -1.35 17.56
CA ALA A 182 5.13 -0.26 18.28
C ALA A 182 4.04 -0.76 19.25
N ARG A 183 3.25 -1.76 18.85
CA ARG A 183 2.27 -2.42 19.74
C ARG A 183 2.94 -3.14 20.90
N ALA A 184 4.12 -3.71 20.67
CA ALA A 184 4.91 -4.41 21.69
C ALA A 184 5.76 -3.46 22.56
N GLY A 185 5.64 -2.14 22.42
CA GLY A 185 6.41 -1.14 23.18
C GLY A 185 7.90 -1.07 22.78
N ARG A 186 8.28 -1.64 21.64
CA ARG A 186 9.66 -1.62 21.12
C ARG A 186 9.90 -0.38 20.26
N ASP A 187 9.80 0.79 20.88
CA ASP A 187 9.71 2.09 20.22
C ASP A 187 10.84 2.39 19.23
N VAL A 188 12.10 2.16 19.63
CA VAL A 188 13.29 2.43 18.77
C VAL A 188 13.29 1.52 17.54
N ARG A 189 12.97 0.23 17.72
CA ARG A 189 12.88 -0.72 16.60
C ARG A 189 11.72 -0.37 15.68
N ALA A 190 10.56 -0.02 16.24
CA ALA A 190 9.41 0.41 15.47
C ALA A 190 9.73 1.64 14.62
N ALA A 191 10.44 2.61 15.20
CA ALA A 191 10.86 3.82 14.51
C ALA A 191 11.89 3.55 13.40
N ALA A 192 12.85 2.65 13.63
CA ALA A 192 13.82 2.24 12.61
C ALA A 192 13.12 1.54 11.42
N TRP A 193 12.21 0.60 11.67
CA TRP A 193 11.43 -0.04 10.61
C TRP A 193 10.54 0.95 9.86
N MET A 194 9.94 1.92 10.59
CA MET A 194 9.17 2.98 9.98
C MET A 194 10.03 3.85 9.06
N GLY A 195 11.25 4.21 9.50
CA GLY A 195 12.19 4.96 8.68
C GLY A 195 12.58 4.23 7.40
N LEU A 196 12.81 2.92 7.47
CA LEU A 196 13.06 2.09 6.29
C LEU A 196 11.84 2.03 5.35
N ALA A 197 10.61 1.96 5.89
CA ALA A 197 9.40 2.05 5.08
C ALA A 197 9.30 3.38 4.33
N VAL A 198 9.60 4.50 5.00
CA VAL A 198 9.63 5.84 4.40
C VAL A 198 10.73 5.95 3.34
N ALA A 199 11.94 5.44 3.63
CA ALA A 199 13.05 5.43 2.69
C ALA A 199 12.86 4.45 1.52
N THR A 200 11.86 3.56 1.60
CA THR A 200 11.40 2.75 0.47
C THR A 200 10.37 3.52 -0.35
N LYS A 201 9.32 4.07 0.30
CA LYS A 201 8.26 4.84 -0.35
C LYS A 201 7.67 5.88 0.61
N LEU A 202 7.63 7.15 0.18
CA LEU A 202 7.18 8.28 0.98
C LEU A 202 5.74 8.15 1.52
N THR A 203 4.92 7.33 0.88
CA THR A 203 3.56 6.98 1.32
C THR A 203 3.51 6.57 2.81
N ALA A 204 4.57 5.92 3.32
CA ALA A 204 4.66 5.52 4.73
C ALA A 204 4.62 6.70 5.72
N LEU A 205 5.01 7.92 5.32
CA LEU A 205 5.04 9.11 6.19
C LEU A 205 3.70 9.38 6.86
N VAL A 206 2.59 9.13 6.17
CA VAL A 206 1.25 9.36 6.72
C VAL A 206 0.98 8.55 8.00
N GLY A 207 1.62 7.38 8.13
CA GLY A 207 1.50 6.52 9.30
C GLY A 207 2.32 6.95 10.51
N VAL A 208 3.36 7.78 10.33
CA VAL A 208 4.30 8.19 11.40
C VAL A 208 3.58 8.78 12.62
N PRO A 209 2.66 9.76 12.48
CA PRO A 209 1.96 10.32 13.64
C PRO A 209 1.12 9.28 14.39
N PHE A 210 0.56 8.30 13.69
CA PHE A 210 -0.31 7.28 14.27
C PHE A 210 0.46 6.21 15.06
N LEU A 211 1.71 5.94 14.68
CA LEU A 211 2.56 4.94 15.33
C LEU A 211 3.49 5.53 16.38
N LEU A 212 4.07 6.71 16.13
CA LEU A 212 5.20 7.23 16.89
C LEU A 212 4.89 8.46 17.75
N ALA A 213 3.70 9.07 17.62
CA ALA A 213 3.35 10.19 18.48
C ALA A 213 3.41 9.81 19.97
N GLY A 214 4.06 10.66 20.76
CA GLY A 214 4.23 10.43 22.19
C GLY A 214 5.31 9.41 22.58
N ARG A 215 6.08 8.90 21.61
CA ARG A 215 7.22 8.02 21.86
C ARG A 215 8.46 8.83 22.28
N ASN A 216 9.44 8.14 22.88
CA ASN A 216 10.64 8.77 23.43
C ASN A 216 11.54 9.39 22.32
N PRO A 217 12.41 10.36 22.65
CA PRO A 217 13.29 11.02 21.66
C PRO A 217 14.22 10.06 20.91
N ARG A 218 14.63 8.95 21.52
CA ARG A 218 15.48 7.93 20.85
C ARG A 218 14.75 7.27 19.67
N ALA A 219 13.43 7.11 19.77
CA ALA A 219 12.64 6.62 18.66
C ALA A 219 12.63 7.60 17.49
N TRP A 220 12.48 8.90 17.76
CA TRP A 220 12.55 9.91 16.72
C TRP A 220 13.95 9.99 16.06
N ALA A 221 15.02 9.89 16.86
CA ALA A 221 16.38 9.80 16.32
C ALA A 221 16.55 8.57 15.42
N ALA A 222 16.04 7.41 15.85
CA ALA A 222 16.09 6.18 15.03
C ALA A 222 15.30 6.31 13.72
N LEU A 223 14.14 6.98 13.74
CA LEU A 223 13.36 7.26 12.52
C LEU A 223 14.19 8.11 11.55
N ILE A 224 14.73 9.25 12.04
CA ILE A 224 15.50 10.19 11.22
C ILE A 224 16.74 9.51 10.64
N LEU A 225 17.47 8.76 11.44
CA LEU A 225 18.66 8.03 10.98
C LEU A 225 18.29 6.96 9.95
N ALA A 226 17.23 6.20 10.18
CA ALA A 226 16.79 5.16 9.24
C ALA A 226 16.27 5.72 7.91
N ILE A 227 15.79 6.97 7.89
CA ILE A 227 15.49 7.69 6.65
C ILE A 227 16.78 8.23 6.03
N ALA A 228 17.61 8.95 6.79
CA ALA A 228 18.73 9.73 6.27
C ALA A 228 19.90 8.87 5.78
N LEU A 229 20.24 7.79 6.52
CA LEU A 229 21.42 6.97 6.19
C LEU A 229 21.36 6.33 4.80
N PRO A 230 20.23 5.80 4.31
CA PRO A 230 20.16 5.29 2.94
C PRO A 230 20.35 6.37 1.85
N TYR A 231 19.98 7.62 2.11
CA TYR A 231 20.19 8.75 1.19
C TYR A 231 21.63 9.30 1.21
N LEU A 232 22.38 9.07 2.29
CA LEU A 232 23.70 9.67 2.49
C LEU A 232 24.69 9.40 1.34
N PRO A 233 24.82 8.17 0.76
CA PRO A 233 25.74 7.94 -0.34
C PRO A 233 25.46 8.80 -1.57
N PHE A 234 24.18 9.00 -1.90
CA PHE A 234 23.75 9.79 -3.05
C PHE A 234 23.90 11.28 -2.82
N TRP A 235 23.62 11.72 -1.61
CA TRP A 235 23.85 13.12 -1.21
C TRP A 235 25.34 13.49 -1.28
N LEU A 236 26.23 12.63 -0.81
CA LEU A 236 27.69 12.84 -0.89
C LEU A 236 28.21 12.85 -2.34
N GLN A 237 27.50 12.26 -3.28
CA GLN A 237 27.78 12.31 -4.71
C GLN A 237 27.20 13.55 -5.39
N GLY A 238 26.59 14.47 -4.65
CA GLY A 238 25.97 15.68 -5.20
C GLY A 238 24.60 15.45 -5.86
N SER A 239 24.04 14.25 -5.74
CA SER A 239 22.70 13.95 -6.26
C SER A 239 21.66 14.38 -5.23
N LEU A 240 20.81 15.33 -5.61
CA LEU A 240 19.56 15.58 -4.90
C LEU A 240 18.59 14.48 -5.36
N ALA A 241 18.62 13.33 -4.67
CA ALA A 241 17.79 12.20 -5.00
C ALA A 241 16.34 12.65 -5.18
N ASP A 242 15.72 12.24 -6.27
CA ASP A 242 14.28 12.27 -6.60
C ASP A 242 13.57 13.65 -6.59
N TRP A 243 14.25 14.74 -6.23
CA TRP A 243 13.58 16.04 -6.06
C TRP A 243 12.89 16.57 -7.34
N PRO A 244 13.53 16.65 -8.52
CA PRO A 244 12.87 17.12 -9.75
C PRO A 244 11.74 16.18 -10.20
N GLY A 245 11.97 14.87 -10.16
CA GLY A 245 10.99 13.86 -10.53
C GLY A 245 9.80 13.84 -9.59
N LEU A 246 10.02 13.93 -8.28
CA LEU A 246 8.96 13.99 -7.29
C LEU A 246 8.10 15.26 -7.44
N HIS A 247 8.72 16.41 -7.71
CA HIS A 247 8.01 17.65 -7.97
C HIS A 247 7.09 17.52 -9.19
N ARG A 248 7.60 16.94 -10.28
CA ARG A 248 6.83 16.69 -11.49
C ARG A 248 5.68 15.70 -11.25
N PHE A 249 5.97 14.59 -10.55
CA PHE A 249 4.94 13.61 -10.16
C PHE A 249 3.81 14.25 -9.34
N MET A 250 4.13 15.07 -8.36
CA MET A 250 3.14 15.73 -7.51
C MET A 250 2.36 16.84 -8.24
N GLY A 251 3.00 17.52 -9.19
CA GLY A 251 2.46 18.68 -9.87
C GLY A 251 1.68 18.37 -11.14
N GLU A 252 2.08 17.36 -11.90
CA GLU A 252 1.59 17.14 -13.26
C GLU A 252 0.76 15.85 -13.42
N TRP A 253 1.11 14.78 -12.68
CA TRP A 253 0.46 13.49 -12.90
C TRP A 253 -0.92 13.43 -12.25
N GLU A 254 -1.88 12.90 -13.01
CA GLU A 254 -3.23 12.61 -12.55
C GLU A 254 -3.66 11.25 -13.09
N PHE A 255 -4.14 10.39 -12.23
CA PHE A 255 -4.74 9.12 -12.62
C PHE A 255 -5.73 8.64 -11.57
N ASN A 256 -6.94 8.33 -12.01
CA ASN A 256 -8.02 7.77 -11.18
C ASN A 256 -8.24 8.55 -9.86
N SER A 257 -8.05 9.89 -9.88
CA SER A 257 -8.24 10.71 -8.69
C SER A 257 -9.72 10.81 -8.30
N SER A 258 -10.01 10.80 -7.01
CA SER A 258 -11.36 11.01 -6.49
C SER A 258 -11.62 12.48 -6.16
N LEU A 259 -11.06 12.96 -5.06
CA LEU A 259 -11.31 14.32 -4.58
C LEU A 259 -10.68 15.38 -5.50
N VAL A 260 -9.48 15.12 -6.01
CA VAL A 260 -8.83 16.04 -6.97
C VAL A 260 -9.67 16.17 -8.24
N GLY A 261 -10.04 15.04 -8.88
CA GLY A 261 -10.84 15.07 -10.11
C GLY A 261 -12.22 15.72 -9.92
N LEU A 262 -12.83 15.59 -8.72
CA LEU A 262 -14.07 16.30 -8.40
C LEU A 262 -13.83 17.82 -8.30
N LEU A 263 -12.74 18.24 -7.68
CA LEU A 263 -12.42 19.65 -7.48
C LEU A 263 -11.95 20.35 -8.76
N GLU A 264 -11.39 19.62 -9.72
CA GLU A 264 -11.00 20.15 -11.03
C GLU A 264 -12.19 20.65 -11.87
N TRP A 265 -13.41 20.27 -11.53
CA TRP A 265 -14.61 20.86 -12.13
C TRP A 265 -14.88 22.29 -11.65
N LEU A 266 -14.30 22.69 -10.49
CA LEU A 266 -14.54 23.96 -9.83
C LEU A 266 -13.29 24.86 -9.75
N ALA A 267 -12.10 24.31 -10.00
CA ALA A 267 -10.82 24.99 -9.80
C ALA A 267 -9.78 24.51 -10.80
N THR A 268 -8.66 25.24 -10.89
CA THR A 268 -7.51 24.77 -11.68
C THR A 268 -6.92 23.49 -11.10
N PRO A 269 -6.25 22.63 -11.89
CA PRO A 269 -5.61 21.40 -11.40
C PRO A 269 -4.68 21.64 -10.20
N ALA A 270 -3.86 22.69 -10.21
CA ALA A 270 -2.97 23.04 -9.11
C ALA A 270 -3.77 23.39 -7.84
N THR A 271 -4.82 24.21 -7.97
CA THR A 271 -5.70 24.59 -6.84
C THR A 271 -6.45 23.37 -6.30
N ALA A 272 -6.97 22.51 -7.17
CA ALA A 272 -7.67 21.28 -6.78
C ALA A 272 -6.77 20.37 -5.94
N ARG A 273 -5.50 20.17 -6.33
CA ARG A 273 -4.50 19.39 -5.56
C ARG A 273 -4.23 19.99 -4.18
N VAL A 274 -4.04 21.29 -4.09
CA VAL A 274 -3.80 21.98 -2.82
C VAL A 274 -5.01 21.83 -1.88
N ILE A 275 -6.22 22.04 -2.39
CA ILE A 275 -7.46 21.89 -1.61
C ILE A 275 -7.65 20.43 -1.16
N ALA A 276 -7.50 19.47 -2.08
CA ALA A 276 -7.64 18.06 -1.76
C ALA A 276 -6.62 17.61 -0.71
N GLY A 277 -5.34 17.99 -0.88
CA GLY A 277 -4.28 17.75 0.09
C GLY A 277 -4.57 18.37 1.46
N GLY A 278 -5.08 19.61 1.49
CA GLY A 278 -5.49 20.29 2.71
C GLY A 278 -6.64 19.59 3.43
N ILE A 279 -7.67 19.17 2.70
CA ILE A 279 -8.80 18.38 3.25
C ILE A 279 -8.30 17.04 3.80
N GLY A 280 -7.45 16.33 3.05
CA GLY A 280 -6.84 15.07 3.48
C GLY A 280 -6.03 15.25 4.76
N ALA A 281 -5.13 16.23 4.80
CA ALA A 281 -4.30 16.53 5.96
C ALA A 281 -5.15 16.91 7.20
N ALA A 282 -6.16 17.76 7.04
CA ALA A 282 -7.07 18.13 8.12
C ALA A 282 -7.84 16.91 8.63
N THR A 283 -8.36 16.06 7.73
CA THR A 283 -9.07 14.83 8.11
C THR A 283 -8.17 13.88 8.89
N LEU A 284 -6.92 13.68 8.43
CA LEU A 284 -5.93 12.84 9.11
C LEU A 284 -5.53 13.44 10.48
N ALA A 285 -5.40 14.76 10.60
CA ALA A 285 -5.11 15.43 11.86
C ALA A 285 -6.25 15.25 12.88
N VAL A 286 -7.51 15.40 12.44
CA VAL A 286 -8.70 15.13 13.27
C VAL A 286 -8.72 13.66 13.70
N LEU A 287 -8.47 12.74 12.78
CA LEU A 287 -8.45 11.31 13.04
C LEU A 287 -7.36 10.94 14.06
N TRP A 288 -6.15 11.47 13.85
CA TRP A 288 -5.03 11.32 14.78
C TRP A 288 -5.37 11.85 16.17
N TRP A 289 -5.94 13.06 16.28
CA TRP A 289 -6.32 13.66 17.55
C TRP A 289 -7.38 12.84 18.28
N ARG A 290 -8.38 12.29 17.56
CA ARG A 290 -9.41 11.40 18.14
C ARG A 290 -8.84 10.07 18.59
N TRP A 291 -7.84 9.56 17.87
CA TRP A 291 -7.25 8.23 18.14
C TRP A 291 -6.01 8.25 19.02
N ARG A 292 -5.55 9.41 19.48
CA ARG A 292 -4.32 9.50 20.28
C ARG A 292 -4.33 8.66 21.55
N LYS A 293 -5.52 8.43 22.15
CA LYS A 293 -5.71 7.60 23.34
C LYS A 293 -6.18 6.17 23.05
N ILE A 294 -6.46 5.84 21.77
CA ILE A 294 -6.92 4.50 21.36
C ILE A 294 -5.68 3.61 21.21
N PRO A 295 -5.70 2.36 21.75
CA PRO A 295 -4.63 1.40 21.53
C PRO A 295 -4.34 1.20 20.04
N LEU A 296 -3.06 1.07 19.69
CA LEU A 296 -2.62 1.01 18.28
C LEU A 296 -3.27 -0.14 17.50
N GLY A 297 -3.47 -1.29 18.15
CA GLY A 297 -4.13 -2.45 17.53
C GLY A 297 -5.61 -2.24 17.16
N SER A 298 -6.25 -1.21 17.73
CA SER A 298 -7.64 -0.85 17.44
C SER A 298 -7.76 0.34 16.47
N LYS A 299 -6.64 0.92 16.04
CA LYS A 299 -6.66 2.00 15.06
C LYS A 299 -6.87 1.45 13.65
N ARG A 300 -7.70 2.10 12.90
CA ARG A 300 -8.06 1.78 11.53
C ARG A 300 -7.03 2.39 10.56
N LEU A 301 -5.86 1.78 10.46
CA LEU A 301 -4.79 2.26 9.57
C LEU A 301 -5.16 2.13 8.09
N ASP A 302 -6.06 1.21 7.75
CA ASP A 302 -6.70 1.13 6.43
C ASP A 302 -7.39 2.45 6.04
N TRP A 303 -8.04 3.15 7.00
CA TRP A 303 -8.65 4.46 6.75
C TRP A 303 -7.60 5.56 6.60
N VAL A 304 -6.47 5.47 7.32
CA VAL A 304 -5.38 6.45 7.18
C VAL A 304 -4.86 6.47 5.74
N PHE A 305 -4.56 5.28 5.20
CA PHE A 305 -4.11 5.16 3.80
C PHE A 305 -5.24 5.44 2.81
N GLY A 306 -6.47 5.04 3.10
CA GLY A 306 -7.64 5.34 2.27
C GLY A 306 -7.88 6.84 2.10
N ILE A 307 -7.77 7.63 3.19
CA ILE A 307 -7.88 9.10 3.16
C ILE A 307 -6.73 9.71 2.36
N GLN A 308 -5.51 9.23 2.54
CA GLN A 308 -4.35 9.68 1.77
C GLN A 308 -4.57 9.46 0.27
N ILE A 309 -4.98 8.25 -0.13
CA ILE A 309 -5.22 7.91 -1.55
C ILE A 309 -6.37 8.74 -2.11
N ALA A 310 -7.46 8.90 -1.36
CA ALA A 310 -8.59 9.71 -1.78
C ALA A 310 -8.26 11.21 -1.95
N ALA A 311 -7.26 11.72 -1.22
CA ALA A 311 -6.79 13.09 -1.36
C ALA A 311 -5.66 13.25 -2.40
N SER A 312 -5.16 12.14 -2.98
CA SER A 312 -4.09 12.15 -3.97
C SER A 312 -4.62 12.43 -5.38
N ALA A 313 -3.79 13.05 -6.22
CA ALA A 313 -4.05 13.16 -7.66
C ALA A 313 -3.84 11.84 -8.40
N VAL A 314 -3.11 10.88 -7.81
CA VAL A 314 -2.85 9.58 -8.40
C VAL A 314 -3.35 8.49 -7.46
N ALA A 315 -4.25 7.65 -7.94
CA ALA A 315 -4.85 6.54 -7.21
C ALA A 315 -4.75 5.23 -8.02
N ASN A 316 -3.53 4.77 -8.22
CA ASN A 316 -3.27 3.52 -8.92
C ASN A 316 -3.75 2.30 -8.11
N PRO A 317 -4.17 1.20 -8.77
CA PRO A 317 -4.62 -0.02 -8.09
C PRO A 317 -3.65 -0.55 -7.04
N TRP A 318 -2.36 -0.56 -7.33
CA TRP A 318 -1.32 -1.04 -6.43
C TRP A 318 -1.14 -0.18 -5.18
N TYR A 319 -1.58 1.09 -5.17
CA TYR A 319 -1.54 1.91 -3.95
C TYR A 319 -2.46 1.38 -2.86
N LEU A 320 -3.51 0.62 -3.21
CA LEU A 320 -4.40 0.01 -2.24
C LEU A 320 -3.75 -1.17 -1.49
N LEU A 321 -2.58 -1.64 -1.92
CA LEU A 321 -1.79 -2.60 -1.14
C LEU A 321 -1.43 -2.08 0.28
N TRP A 322 -1.40 -0.76 0.48
CA TRP A 322 -1.25 -0.15 1.80
C TRP A 322 -2.48 -0.34 2.70
N ILE A 323 -3.65 -0.50 2.12
CA ILE A 323 -4.91 -0.76 2.83
C ILE A 323 -5.03 -2.23 3.22
N ALA A 324 -4.63 -3.15 2.33
CA ALA A 324 -4.94 -4.57 2.40
C ALA A 324 -4.58 -5.26 3.74
N PRO A 325 -3.37 -5.14 4.33
CA PRO A 325 -3.05 -5.80 5.58
C PRO A 325 -3.89 -5.29 6.75
N PHE A 326 -4.20 -3.99 6.80
CA PHE A 326 -5.00 -3.39 7.87
C PHE A 326 -6.50 -3.67 7.69
N ALA A 327 -6.99 -3.75 6.46
CA ALA A 327 -8.33 -4.24 6.14
C ALA A 327 -8.50 -5.72 6.52
N ALA A 328 -7.45 -6.52 6.46
CA ALA A 328 -7.48 -7.90 6.92
C ALA A 328 -7.50 -8.01 8.46
N ILE A 329 -6.79 -7.11 9.18
CA ILE A 329 -6.78 -7.05 10.65
C ILE A 329 -8.13 -6.56 11.19
N THR A 330 -8.67 -5.50 10.62
CA THR A 330 -9.93 -4.87 11.03
C THR A 330 -10.88 -4.70 9.85
N PRO A 331 -11.55 -5.78 9.42
CA PRO A 331 -12.39 -5.76 8.21
C PRO A 331 -13.51 -4.72 8.26
N SER A 332 -13.70 -3.99 7.15
CA SER A 332 -14.86 -3.14 6.91
C SER A 332 -15.35 -3.30 5.47
N LEU A 333 -16.62 -3.02 5.24
CA LEU A 333 -17.18 -3.07 3.91
C LEU A 333 -16.49 -2.06 2.97
N THR A 334 -16.23 -0.85 3.48
CA THR A 334 -15.55 0.22 2.73
C THR A 334 -14.21 -0.22 2.19
N SER A 335 -13.32 -0.75 3.04
CA SER A 335 -11.96 -1.13 2.62
C SER A 335 -11.98 -2.29 1.63
N TRP A 336 -12.84 -3.30 1.83
CA TRP A 336 -12.95 -4.45 0.92
C TRP A 336 -13.59 -4.10 -0.41
N VAL A 337 -14.59 -3.22 -0.42
CA VAL A 337 -15.19 -2.69 -1.67
C VAL A 337 -14.15 -1.83 -2.41
N ALA A 338 -13.36 -1.00 -1.72
CA ALA A 338 -12.30 -0.23 -2.36
C ALA A 338 -11.25 -1.14 -3.02
N LEU A 339 -10.76 -2.16 -2.30
CA LEU A 339 -9.79 -3.14 -2.85
C LEU A 339 -10.32 -3.86 -4.10
N GLY A 340 -11.63 -4.12 -4.19
CA GLY A 340 -12.24 -4.73 -5.37
C GLY A 340 -12.50 -3.72 -6.49
N ALA A 341 -13.12 -2.59 -6.16
CA ALA A 341 -13.59 -1.59 -7.11
C ALA A 341 -12.45 -0.91 -7.87
N VAL A 342 -11.29 -0.70 -7.22
CA VAL A 342 -10.12 -0.07 -7.88
C VAL A 342 -9.66 -0.83 -9.13
N SER A 343 -9.97 -2.11 -9.24
CA SER A 343 -9.71 -2.88 -10.47
C SER A 343 -10.42 -2.30 -11.68
N LEU A 344 -11.51 -1.53 -11.52
CA LEU A 344 -12.20 -0.86 -12.62
C LEU A 344 -11.30 0.14 -13.36
N SER A 345 -10.29 0.69 -12.69
CA SER A 345 -9.32 1.57 -13.32
C SER A 345 -8.50 0.89 -14.43
N TYR A 346 -8.42 -0.44 -14.46
CA TYR A 346 -7.82 -1.18 -15.57
C TYR A 346 -8.65 -1.16 -16.86
N ALA A 347 -9.85 -0.55 -16.85
CA ALA A 347 -10.63 -0.35 -18.07
C ALA A 347 -9.96 0.57 -19.10
N THR A 348 -8.94 1.32 -18.69
CA THR A 348 -8.09 2.11 -19.62
C THR A 348 -7.14 1.22 -20.42
N ALA A 349 -6.98 -0.05 -20.02
CA ALA A 349 -5.90 -0.94 -20.45
C ALA A 349 -4.48 -0.38 -20.19
N LEU A 350 -4.36 0.68 -19.39
CA LEU A 350 -3.11 1.35 -19.02
C LEU A 350 -2.15 1.51 -20.22
N ASN A 351 -1.10 0.69 -20.30
CA ASN A 351 -0.09 0.75 -21.38
C ASN A 351 -0.45 -0.06 -22.63
N LEU A 352 -1.56 -0.82 -22.64
CA LEU A 352 -1.81 -1.79 -23.72
C LEU A 352 -2.28 -1.16 -25.03
N GLY A 353 -2.33 0.13 -25.20
CA GLY A 353 -2.65 0.76 -26.50
C GLY A 353 -3.80 0.05 -27.25
N LEU A 354 -4.88 -0.33 -26.56
CA LEU A 354 -6.03 -0.96 -27.21
C LEU A 354 -6.61 0.02 -28.22
N ALA A 355 -6.92 -0.47 -29.41
CA ALA A 355 -7.45 0.34 -30.50
C ALA A 355 -8.65 1.18 -30.02
N GLY A 356 -8.51 2.49 -30.04
CA GLY A 356 -9.54 3.45 -29.63
C GLY A 356 -9.50 3.92 -28.16
N THR A 357 -8.50 3.52 -27.36
CA THR A 357 -8.27 4.06 -26.01
C THR A 357 -6.92 4.75 -25.92
N GLU A 358 -6.89 5.97 -25.39
CA GLU A 358 -5.63 6.61 -25.03
C GLU A 358 -5.09 5.98 -23.73
N PRO A 359 -3.79 5.70 -23.64
CA PRO A 359 -3.18 5.20 -22.42
C PRO A 359 -3.54 6.09 -21.21
N PHE A 360 -3.81 5.46 -20.07
CA PHE A 360 -4.17 6.12 -18.81
C PHE A 360 -5.43 7.00 -18.82
N THR A 361 -6.25 6.96 -19.88
CA THR A 361 -7.50 7.70 -19.96
C THR A 361 -8.69 6.80 -19.61
N HIS A 362 -9.44 7.17 -18.57
CA HIS A 362 -10.60 6.39 -18.13
C HIS A 362 -11.83 6.64 -18.99
N PRO A 363 -12.59 5.59 -19.36
CA PRO A 363 -13.97 5.75 -19.76
C PRO A 363 -14.76 6.53 -18.69
N VAL A 364 -15.65 7.42 -19.10
CA VAL A 364 -16.36 8.36 -18.21
C VAL A 364 -17.14 7.69 -17.08
N TRP A 365 -17.52 6.43 -17.23
CA TRP A 365 -18.28 5.66 -16.26
C TRP A 365 -17.42 5.04 -15.13
N VAL A 366 -16.11 4.91 -15.31
CA VAL A 366 -15.22 4.19 -14.34
C VAL A 366 -15.24 4.86 -12.99
N ARG A 367 -14.85 6.12 -12.90
CA ARG A 367 -14.75 6.85 -11.64
C ARG A 367 -16.11 6.97 -10.90
N PRO A 368 -17.24 7.34 -11.57
CA PRO A 368 -18.54 7.36 -10.89
C PRO A 368 -18.96 6.02 -10.29
N ILE A 369 -18.72 4.91 -10.99
CA ILE A 369 -19.07 3.58 -10.47
C ILE A 369 -18.12 3.20 -9.33
N GLU A 370 -16.81 3.32 -9.52
CA GLU A 370 -15.80 2.96 -8.53
C GLU A 370 -16.02 3.71 -7.22
N TYR A 371 -16.04 5.04 -7.28
CA TYR A 371 -16.21 5.85 -6.08
C TYR A 371 -17.65 5.82 -5.52
N GLY A 372 -18.65 5.66 -6.37
CA GLY A 372 -20.04 5.51 -5.96
C GLY A 372 -20.25 4.29 -5.06
N VAL A 373 -19.72 3.12 -5.45
CA VAL A 373 -19.84 1.91 -4.60
C VAL A 373 -19.00 1.99 -3.32
N ILE A 374 -17.85 2.67 -3.35
CA ILE A 374 -17.03 2.92 -2.14
C ILE A 374 -17.77 3.83 -1.17
N LEU A 375 -18.38 4.93 -1.64
CA LEU A 375 -19.15 5.84 -0.80
C LEU A 375 -20.42 5.17 -0.24
N LEU A 376 -21.09 4.32 -1.01
CA LEU A 376 -22.20 3.51 -0.52
C LEU A 376 -21.77 2.58 0.61
N ALA A 377 -20.64 1.88 0.43
CA ALA A 377 -20.07 1.01 1.45
C ALA A 377 -19.70 1.79 2.72
N LEU A 378 -19.14 2.99 2.58
CA LEU A 378 -18.83 3.89 3.70
C LEU A 378 -20.10 4.29 4.45
N GLY A 379 -21.17 4.66 3.74
CA GLY A 379 -22.46 4.98 4.34
C GLY A 379 -23.03 3.83 5.16
N ILE A 380 -22.93 2.60 4.66
CA ILE A 380 -23.34 1.38 5.36
C ILE A 380 -22.50 1.15 6.63
N ASP A 381 -21.17 1.26 6.55
CA ASP A 381 -20.29 1.09 7.72
C ASP A 381 -20.56 2.15 8.79
N LEU A 382 -20.79 3.40 8.41
CA LEU A 382 -21.10 4.49 9.34
C LEU A 382 -22.47 4.29 10.02
N SER A 383 -23.48 3.82 9.29
CA SER A 383 -24.81 3.56 9.85
C SER A 383 -24.78 2.41 10.87
N ARG A 384 -24.08 1.31 10.56
CA ARG A 384 -23.90 0.17 11.48
C ARG A 384 -23.18 0.56 12.77
N ASN A 385 -22.16 1.40 12.69
CA ASN A 385 -21.44 1.90 13.86
C ASN A 385 -22.29 2.81 14.77
N ARG A 386 -23.21 3.60 14.21
CA ARG A 386 -24.15 4.42 14.97
C ARG A 386 -25.16 3.54 15.72
N PHE A 387 -25.72 2.54 15.06
CA PHE A 387 -26.70 1.62 15.66
C PHE A 387 -26.09 0.83 16.83
N SER A 388 -24.89 0.30 16.66
CA SER A 388 -24.14 -0.43 17.72
C SER A 388 -23.83 0.44 18.95
N ARG A 389 -23.63 1.74 18.79
CA ARG A 389 -23.43 2.68 19.93
C ARG A 389 -24.75 2.99 20.65
N SER A 390 -25.84 3.16 19.93
CA SER A 390 -27.16 3.43 20.48
C SER A 390 -27.68 2.27 21.36
N THR A 391 -27.46 1.02 20.92
CA THR A 391 -27.86 -0.17 21.69
C THR A 391 -27.02 -0.39 22.95
N ARG A 392 -25.77 0.06 22.98
CA ARG A 392 -24.89 -0.02 24.17
C ARG A 392 -25.21 1.08 25.20
N SER A 393 -25.70 2.24 24.77
CA SER A 393 -26.10 3.33 25.68
C SER A 393 -27.47 3.13 26.29
N GLY A 394 -28.29 2.19 25.80
CA GLY A 394 -29.63 1.88 26.29
C GLY A 394 -29.70 0.76 27.32
N ILE A 395 -28.60 0.17 27.77
CA ILE A 395 -28.60 -0.80 28.87
C ILE A 395 -28.46 -0.01 30.18
N PRO A 396 -29.50 0.05 31.03
CA PRO A 396 -29.38 0.68 32.36
C PRO A 396 -28.33 -0.08 33.17
N PRO A 397 -27.56 0.59 34.05
CA PRO A 397 -26.62 -0.08 34.92
C PRO A 397 -27.38 -1.12 35.73
N VAL A 398 -26.88 -2.35 35.70
CA VAL A 398 -27.39 -3.43 36.55
C VAL A 398 -27.23 -2.94 38.00
N GLY A 399 -28.36 -2.67 38.65
CA GLY A 399 -28.39 -2.18 40.00
C GLY A 399 -27.68 -3.19 40.93
N GLU A 400 -26.81 -2.68 41.75
CA GLU A 400 -26.36 -3.33 42.99
C GLU A 400 -27.60 -3.55 43.89
N SER A 401 -28.26 -4.69 43.71
CA SER A 401 -29.31 -5.14 44.63
C SER A 401 -28.76 -6.26 45.50
N GLY A 402 -28.66 -5.99 46.79
CA GLY A 402 -28.70 -7.03 47.81
C GLY A 402 -27.44 -7.25 48.65
N ARG A 403 -26.98 -6.25 49.39
CA ARG A 403 -26.46 -6.54 50.72
C ARG A 403 -27.64 -6.94 51.61
N ARG A 404 -27.77 -8.26 51.87
CA ARG A 404 -28.59 -8.70 53.02
C ARG A 404 -27.82 -8.38 54.31
N PRO A 405 -28.46 -7.83 55.34
CA PRO A 405 -27.84 -7.69 56.66
C PRO A 405 -27.66 -9.08 57.29
N ALA A 406 -26.54 -9.30 57.91
CA ALA A 406 -26.31 -10.42 58.80
C ALA A 406 -27.29 -10.34 59.99
N SER A 407 -28.12 -11.35 60.18
CA SER A 407 -28.86 -11.58 61.41
C SER A 407 -27.91 -12.07 62.51
N GLU A 408 -27.70 -11.26 63.51
CA GLU A 408 -27.29 -11.73 64.86
C GLU A 408 -28.42 -12.59 65.42
N GLY A 409 -28.06 -13.66 66.10
CA GLY A 409 -29.03 -14.47 66.86
C GLY A 409 -28.43 -15.78 67.34
N GLU A 410 -27.97 -15.77 68.62
CA GLU A 410 -27.82 -16.86 69.63
C GLU A 410 -26.84 -17.99 69.28
#